data_bdd8c0e5e7131b5779129f89accc87b0
#
_entry.id   bdd8c0e5e7131b5779129f89accc87b0
#
_cell.length_a   1.000
_cell.length_b   1.000
_cell.length_c   1.000
_cell.angle_alpha   90.00
_cell.angle_beta   90.00
_cell.angle_gamma   90.00
#
_symmetry.space_group_name_H-M   'P 1'
#
loop_
_entity.id
_entity.type
_entity.pdbx_description
1 polymer ?
#
loop_
_entity_poly.entity_id
_entity_poly.type
_entity_poly.pdbx_seq_one_letter_code
_entity_poly.pdbx_strand_id
1 'polypeptide(L)'
;MFATSVVFGRRACAALALSSAGLHAAMLGHASNVVAGGLLAAMIVACVYCARDLWQRGSLRAWCVVGLMNIAMIAVHLPAPVHHHGAHGVTGQQSMLMGLATAIAAVEVTVAIAVLYYRTRRRADLVSGTPAR
;
A
#
# COMPACT_ATOMS: atom_id res chain seq x y z
N MET A 1 -20.43 6.94 17.84
CA MET A 1 -19.99 7.43 16.52
C MET A 1 -18.55 7.07 16.16
N PHE A 2 -17.56 7.07 17.07
CA PHE A 2 -16.15 6.77 16.75
C PHE A 2 -15.87 5.34 16.28
N ALA A 3 -16.60 4.33 16.78
CA ALA A 3 -16.37 2.94 16.40
C ALA A 3 -16.70 2.65 14.92
N THR A 4 -17.75 3.28 14.41
CA THR A 4 -18.20 3.09 13.03
C THR A 4 -17.21 3.67 12.02
N SER A 5 -16.63 4.85 12.31
CA SER A 5 -15.62 5.51 11.46
C SER A 5 -14.34 4.68 11.36
N VAL A 6 -13.90 4.05 12.47
CA VAL A 6 -12.70 3.21 12.49
C VAL A 6 -12.91 1.93 11.66
N VAL A 7 -14.08 1.32 11.76
CA VAL A 7 -14.41 0.12 10.96
C VAL A 7 -14.52 0.47 9.48
N PHE A 8 -15.14 1.61 9.15
CA PHE A 8 -15.25 2.07 7.77
C PHE A 8 -13.88 2.35 7.14
N GLY A 9 -13.03 3.12 7.82
CA GLY A 9 -11.68 3.40 7.34
C GLY A 9 -10.86 2.13 7.10
N ARG A 10 -10.93 1.16 8.01
CA ARG A 10 -10.26 -0.13 7.89
C ARG A 10 -10.74 -0.93 6.67
N ARG A 11 -12.06 -0.96 6.43
CA ARG A 11 -12.64 -1.64 5.28
C ARG A 11 -12.31 -0.93 3.96
N ALA A 12 -12.27 0.38 3.95
CA ALA A 12 -11.84 1.16 2.79
C ALA A 12 -10.39 0.84 2.41
N CYS A 13 -9.47 0.78 3.39
CA CYS A 13 -8.08 0.38 3.14
C CYS A 13 -7.98 -1.08 2.66
N ALA A 14 -8.80 -1.99 3.19
CA ALA A 14 -8.85 -3.36 2.69
C ALA A 14 -9.30 -3.43 1.22
N ALA A 15 -10.28 -2.61 0.84
CA ALA A 15 -10.73 -2.51 -0.55
C ALA A 15 -9.65 -1.92 -1.47
N LEU A 16 -8.91 -0.90 -1.02
CA LEU A 16 -7.77 -0.34 -1.76
C LEU A 16 -6.66 -1.39 -1.95
N ALA A 17 -6.32 -2.15 -0.92
CA ALA A 17 -5.33 -3.23 -1.02
C ALA A 17 -5.76 -4.32 -2.00
N LEU A 18 -7.04 -4.67 -2.06
CA LEU A 18 -7.57 -5.60 -3.07
C LEU A 18 -7.52 -5.02 -4.48
N SER A 19 -7.81 -3.72 -4.65
CA SER A 19 -7.69 -3.03 -5.93
C SER A 19 -6.24 -3.03 -6.42
N SER A 20 -5.29 -2.77 -5.52
CA SER A 20 -3.87 -2.87 -5.80
C SER A 20 -3.45 -4.27 -6.22
N ALA A 21 -3.93 -5.31 -5.53
CA ALA A 21 -3.70 -6.71 -5.91
C ALA A 21 -4.24 -7.01 -7.33
N GLY A 22 -5.41 -6.49 -7.67
CA GLY A 22 -6.02 -6.62 -9.00
C GLY A 22 -5.18 -5.97 -10.10
N LEU A 23 -4.63 -4.76 -9.84
CA LEU A 23 -3.73 -4.07 -10.77
C LEU A 23 -2.44 -4.86 -11.00
N HIS A 24 -1.82 -5.38 -9.94
CA HIS A 24 -0.62 -6.22 -10.05
C HIS A 24 -0.92 -7.52 -10.80
N ALA A 25 -2.09 -8.13 -10.58
CA ALA A 25 -2.51 -9.32 -11.31
C ALA A 25 -2.68 -9.04 -12.82
N ALA A 26 -3.26 -7.90 -13.18
CA ALA A 26 -3.37 -7.49 -14.58
C ALA A 26 -2.00 -7.27 -15.25
N MET A 27 -1.00 -6.82 -14.48
CA MET A 27 0.36 -6.62 -14.96
C MET A 27 1.18 -7.92 -15.05
N LEU A 28 0.76 -8.97 -14.34
CA LEU A 28 1.50 -10.25 -14.26
C LEU A 28 1.69 -10.89 -15.64
N GLY A 29 0.67 -10.82 -16.51
CA GLY A 29 0.72 -11.31 -17.87
C GLY A 29 1.72 -10.58 -18.80
N HIS A 30 2.22 -9.42 -18.37
CA HIS A 30 3.16 -8.58 -19.11
C HIS A 30 4.57 -8.60 -18.49
N ALA A 31 4.80 -9.47 -17.50
CA ALA A 31 6.10 -9.57 -16.84
C ALA A 31 7.17 -10.03 -17.85
N SER A 32 8.22 -9.23 -18.01
CA SER A 32 9.29 -9.45 -19.00
C SER A 32 10.26 -10.58 -18.63
N ASN A 33 10.30 -10.96 -17.36
CA ASN A 33 11.18 -12.01 -16.87
C ASN A 33 10.63 -12.65 -15.58
N VAL A 34 11.22 -13.80 -15.19
CA VAL A 34 10.79 -14.59 -14.03
C VAL A 34 10.90 -13.79 -12.71
N VAL A 35 11.91 -12.93 -12.58
CA VAL A 35 12.12 -12.12 -11.37
C VAL A 35 10.99 -11.09 -11.24
N ALA A 36 10.66 -10.38 -12.31
CA ALA A 36 9.55 -9.43 -12.31
C ALA A 36 8.21 -10.14 -12.01
N GLY A 37 7.97 -11.29 -12.62
CA GLY A 37 6.80 -12.11 -12.33
C GLY A 37 6.73 -12.56 -10.88
N GLY A 38 7.85 -13.02 -10.32
CA GLY A 38 7.95 -13.40 -8.91
C GLY A 38 7.69 -12.26 -7.94
N LEU A 39 8.22 -11.07 -8.21
CA LEU A 39 7.97 -9.87 -7.42
C LEU A 39 6.50 -9.47 -7.46
N LEU A 40 5.88 -9.45 -8.65
CA LEU A 40 4.45 -9.15 -8.79
C LEU A 40 3.59 -10.16 -8.02
N ALA A 41 3.90 -11.45 -8.12
CA ALA A 41 3.19 -12.49 -7.39
C ALA A 41 3.32 -12.31 -5.87
N ALA A 42 4.52 -12.00 -5.37
CA ALA A 42 4.76 -11.71 -3.95
C ALA A 42 3.96 -10.48 -3.49
N MET A 43 3.88 -9.43 -4.30
CA MET A 43 3.08 -8.24 -4.01
C MET A 43 1.59 -8.56 -3.95
N ILE A 44 1.06 -9.36 -4.88
CA ILE A 44 -0.34 -9.80 -4.87
C ILE A 44 -0.65 -10.54 -3.56
N VAL A 45 0.19 -11.50 -3.18
CA VAL A 45 0.02 -12.28 -1.94
C VAL A 45 0.04 -11.36 -0.71
N ALA A 46 0.98 -10.42 -0.65
CA ALA A 46 1.07 -9.46 0.45
C ALA A 46 -0.17 -8.56 0.52
N CYS A 47 -0.65 -8.03 -0.61
CA CYS A 47 -1.86 -7.20 -0.66
C CYS A 47 -3.10 -7.97 -0.21
N VAL A 48 -3.28 -9.22 -0.66
CA VAL A 48 -4.40 -10.07 -0.25
C VAL A 48 -4.35 -10.39 1.25
N TYR A 49 -3.14 -10.71 1.76
CA TYR A 49 -2.93 -10.94 3.19
C TYR A 49 -3.30 -9.70 4.01
N CYS A 50 -2.79 -8.53 3.63
CA CYS A 50 -3.09 -7.26 4.30
C CYS A 50 -4.58 -6.92 4.23
N ALA A 51 -5.21 -7.09 3.07
CA ALA A 51 -6.64 -6.84 2.90
C ALA A 51 -7.48 -7.71 3.83
N ARG A 52 -7.14 -9.01 3.93
CA ARG A 52 -7.84 -9.94 4.84
C ARG A 52 -7.67 -9.55 6.30
N ASP A 53 -6.44 -9.25 6.75
CA ASP A 53 -6.20 -8.88 8.14
C ASP A 53 -6.85 -7.52 8.47
N LEU A 54 -6.76 -6.53 7.58
CA LEU A 54 -7.44 -5.25 7.73
C LEU A 54 -8.96 -5.42 7.80
N TRP A 55 -9.53 -6.32 7.01
CA TRP A 55 -10.95 -6.59 7.05
C TRP A 55 -11.41 -7.21 8.37
N GLN A 56 -10.65 -8.19 8.87
CA GLN A 56 -11.01 -8.97 10.07
C GLN A 56 -10.58 -8.30 11.38
N ARG A 57 -9.33 -7.92 11.50
CA ARG A 57 -8.67 -7.53 12.77
C ARG A 57 -8.11 -6.12 12.76
N GLY A 58 -7.50 -5.69 11.66
CA GLY A 58 -6.78 -4.41 11.56
C GLY A 58 -5.58 -4.36 12.51
N SER A 59 -4.76 -5.42 12.51
CA SER A 59 -3.60 -5.53 13.40
C SER A 59 -2.55 -4.45 13.10
N LEU A 60 -1.74 -4.10 14.09
CA LEU A 60 -0.64 -3.15 13.92
C LEU A 60 0.37 -3.66 12.88
N ARG A 61 0.58 -4.99 12.86
CA ARG A 61 1.45 -5.66 11.89
C ARG A 61 0.98 -5.43 10.45
N ALA A 62 -0.33 -5.57 10.19
CA ALA A 62 -0.88 -5.34 8.85
C ALA A 62 -0.66 -3.90 8.39
N TRP A 63 -0.85 -2.92 9.27
CA TRP A 63 -0.58 -1.51 8.96
C TRP A 63 0.90 -1.24 8.64
N CYS A 64 1.83 -1.87 9.37
CA CYS A 64 3.26 -1.78 9.05
C CYS A 64 3.58 -2.40 7.69
N VAL A 65 3.02 -3.58 7.39
CA VAL A 65 3.25 -4.26 6.10
C VAL A 65 2.68 -3.43 4.95
N VAL A 66 1.45 -2.91 5.08
CA VAL A 66 0.86 -2.01 4.07
C VAL A 66 1.76 -0.81 3.83
N GLY A 67 2.19 -0.11 4.88
CA GLY A 67 3.07 1.05 4.75
C GLY A 67 4.39 0.72 4.04
N LEU A 68 5.08 -0.35 4.47
CA LEU A 68 6.37 -0.76 3.89
C LEU A 68 6.24 -1.19 2.43
N MET A 69 5.22 -1.99 2.09
CA MET A 69 5.02 -2.46 0.72
C MET A 69 4.70 -1.31 -0.23
N ASN A 70 3.87 -0.38 0.19
CA ASN A 70 3.54 0.78 -0.63
C ASN A 70 4.72 1.76 -0.78
N ILE A 71 5.54 1.97 0.26
CA ILE A 71 6.78 2.75 0.14
C ILE A 71 7.73 2.08 -0.84
N ALA A 72 7.92 0.77 -0.75
CA ALA A 72 8.77 0.03 -1.68
C ALA A 72 8.25 0.15 -3.12
N MET A 73 6.93 0.05 -3.32
CA MET A 73 6.30 0.22 -4.63
C MET A 73 6.53 1.62 -5.20
N ILE A 74 6.33 2.66 -4.41
CA ILE A 74 6.60 4.04 -4.82
C ILE A 74 8.07 4.19 -5.20
N ALA A 75 8.99 3.66 -4.39
CA ALA A 75 10.44 3.75 -4.66
C ALA A 75 10.84 3.07 -5.97
N VAL A 76 10.23 1.93 -6.31
CA VAL A 76 10.49 1.21 -7.57
C VAL A 76 9.90 1.95 -8.77
N HIS A 77 8.79 2.67 -8.60
CA HIS A 77 8.10 3.39 -9.68
C HIS A 77 8.55 4.86 -9.82
N LEU A 78 9.28 5.41 -8.84
CA LEU A 78 9.93 6.70 -9.02
C LEU A 78 10.98 6.56 -10.13
N PRO A 79 10.92 7.38 -11.19
CA PRO A 79 11.93 7.35 -12.24
C PRO A 79 13.29 7.67 -11.61
N ALA A 80 14.15 6.66 -11.52
CA ALA A 80 15.57 6.94 -11.31
C ALA A 80 16.00 7.91 -12.43
N PRO A 81 16.81 8.95 -12.16
CA PRO A 81 17.35 9.80 -13.18
C PRO A 81 18.37 8.99 -14.01
N VAL A 82 17.85 8.13 -14.88
CA VAL A 82 18.69 7.36 -15.78
C VAL A 82 18.73 8.14 -17.08
N HIS A 83 19.90 8.57 -17.46
CA HIS A 83 20.20 9.11 -18.78
C HIS A 83 20.00 8.01 -19.82
N HIS A 84 18.76 7.74 -20.23
CA HIS A 84 18.46 6.81 -21.30
C HIS A 84 18.29 7.59 -22.62
N HIS A 85 19.32 7.54 -23.45
CA HIS A 85 19.21 7.71 -24.88
C HIS A 85 18.52 6.47 -25.46
N GLY A 86 17.20 6.49 -25.61
CA GLY A 86 16.46 5.41 -26.23
C GLY A 86 15.01 5.38 -25.73
N ALA A 87 14.15 6.21 -26.33
CA ALA A 87 12.72 6.22 -26.07
C ALA A 87 12.07 4.98 -26.72
N HIS A 88 11.90 3.90 -25.95
CA HIS A 88 10.85 2.96 -26.28
C HIS A 88 9.55 3.52 -25.71
N GLY A 89 8.63 3.90 -26.60
CA GLY A 89 7.37 4.54 -26.27
C GLY A 89 6.54 3.70 -25.30
N VAL A 90 6.46 4.14 -24.05
CA VAL A 90 5.50 3.64 -23.07
C VAL A 90 4.13 4.02 -23.60
N THR A 91 3.28 3.06 -23.91
CA THR A 91 1.91 3.33 -24.37
C THR A 91 1.19 4.18 -23.31
N GLY A 92 0.42 5.20 -23.72
CA GLY A 92 -0.25 6.13 -22.80
C GLY A 92 -1.11 5.41 -21.75
N GLN A 93 -1.64 4.24 -22.05
CA GLN A 93 -2.41 3.40 -21.14
C GLN A 93 -1.54 2.82 -20.00
N GLN A 94 -0.30 2.43 -20.30
CA GLN A 94 0.62 1.88 -19.29
C GLN A 94 1.08 2.98 -18.31
N SER A 95 1.31 4.20 -18.78
CA SER A 95 1.65 5.33 -17.91
C SER A 95 0.49 5.73 -17.01
N MET A 96 -0.76 5.64 -17.48
CA MET A 96 -1.95 5.93 -16.70
C MET A 96 -2.15 4.91 -15.57
N LEU A 97 -2.00 3.61 -15.86
CA LEU A 97 -2.10 2.54 -14.84
C LEU A 97 -1.00 2.66 -13.78
N MET A 98 0.22 2.98 -14.18
CA MET A 98 1.32 3.24 -13.24
C MET A 98 1.03 4.46 -12.36
N GLY A 99 0.53 5.56 -12.93
CA GLY A 99 0.14 6.75 -12.18
C GLY A 99 -0.96 6.46 -11.16
N LEU A 100 -1.98 5.69 -11.55
CA LEU A 100 -3.06 5.28 -10.67
C LEU A 100 -2.56 4.39 -9.53
N ALA A 101 -1.73 3.39 -9.83
CA ALA A 101 -1.14 2.51 -8.82
C ALA A 101 -0.30 3.31 -7.80
N THR A 102 0.51 4.25 -8.27
CA THR A 102 1.32 5.13 -7.41
C THR A 102 0.44 6.03 -6.53
N ALA A 103 -0.64 6.58 -7.08
CA ALA A 103 -1.59 7.41 -6.32
C ALA A 103 -2.28 6.59 -5.21
N ILE A 104 -2.74 5.37 -5.51
CA ILE A 104 -3.33 4.45 -4.52
C ILE A 104 -2.30 4.15 -3.42
N ALA A 105 -1.07 3.81 -3.79
CA ALA A 105 0.00 3.53 -2.84
C ALA A 105 0.29 4.72 -1.91
N ALA A 106 0.31 5.94 -2.44
CA ALA A 106 0.51 7.16 -1.65
C ALA A 106 -0.62 7.37 -0.63
N VAL A 107 -1.87 7.13 -1.00
CA VAL A 107 -3.02 7.19 -0.09
C VAL A 107 -2.89 6.14 1.01
N GLU A 108 -2.57 4.89 0.66
CA GLU A 108 -2.41 3.80 1.64
C GLU A 108 -1.27 4.07 2.62
N VAL A 109 -0.12 4.58 2.16
CA VAL A 109 1.01 4.99 3.03
C VAL A 109 0.57 6.07 4.00
N THR A 110 -0.10 7.10 3.51
CA THR A 110 -0.56 8.22 4.34
C THR A 110 -1.50 7.73 5.44
N VAL A 111 -2.46 6.89 5.10
CA VAL A 111 -3.39 6.31 6.07
C VAL A 111 -2.67 5.39 7.06
N ALA A 112 -1.74 4.54 6.59
CA ALA A 112 -0.96 3.65 7.44
C ALA A 112 -0.13 4.45 8.46
N ILE A 113 0.57 5.49 8.02
CA ILE A 113 1.35 6.37 8.91
C ILE A 113 0.44 7.03 9.94
N ALA A 114 -0.69 7.59 9.53
CA ALA A 114 -1.65 8.23 10.43
C ALA A 114 -2.15 7.24 11.50
N VAL A 115 -2.57 6.03 11.10
CA VAL A 115 -3.05 5.00 12.04
C VAL A 115 -1.95 4.56 13.00
N LEU A 116 -0.73 4.32 12.49
CA LEU A 116 0.41 3.94 13.32
C LEU A 116 0.76 5.03 14.32
N TYR A 117 0.81 6.29 13.87
CA TYR A 117 1.08 7.44 14.73
C TYR A 117 0.05 7.58 15.87
N TYR A 118 -1.24 7.53 15.56
CA TYR A 118 -2.29 7.62 16.57
C TYR A 118 -2.28 6.45 17.56
N ARG A 119 -2.03 5.25 17.08
CA ARG A 119 -1.97 4.06 17.94
C ARG A 119 -0.74 4.04 18.85
N THR A 120 0.42 4.46 18.35
CA THR A 120 1.65 4.55 19.15
C THR A 120 1.54 5.65 20.19
N ARG A 121 1.00 6.81 19.82
CA ARG A 121 0.79 7.92 20.74
C ARG A 121 -0.15 7.55 21.90
N ARG A 122 -1.30 6.94 21.59
CA ARG A 122 -2.23 6.44 22.64
C ARG A 122 -1.58 5.42 23.59
N ARG A 123 -0.71 4.57 23.09
CA ARG A 123 0.02 3.62 23.95
C ARG A 123 1.03 4.33 24.83
N ALA A 124 1.74 5.31 24.31
CA ALA A 124 2.67 6.13 25.09
C ALA A 124 1.95 6.86 26.23
N ASP A 125 0.77 7.47 25.96
CA ASP A 125 -0.04 8.16 26.95
C ASP A 125 -0.50 7.22 28.09
N LEU A 126 -0.86 5.98 27.76
CA LEU A 126 -1.25 4.96 28.74
C LEU A 126 -0.08 4.49 29.62
N VAL A 127 1.14 4.42 29.06
CA VAL A 127 2.35 4.02 29.82
C VAL A 127 2.88 5.15 30.67
N SER A 128 2.75 6.41 30.24
CA SER A 128 3.22 7.59 30.98
C SER A 128 2.26 8.06 32.06
N GLY A 129 1.08 7.44 32.20
CA GLY A 129 0.10 7.81 33.22
C GLY A 129 -0.48 9.22 33.10
N THR A 130 -0.27 9.89 31.97
CA THR A 130 -0.75 11.24 31.73
C THR A 130 -2.18 11.16 31.18
N PRO A 131 -3.21 11.70 31.91
CA PRO A 131 -4.56 11.70 31.38
C PRO A 131 -4.61 12.53 30.10
N ALA A 132 -5.25 11.97 29.08
CA ALA A 132 -5.50 12.67 27.82
C ALA A 132 -6.31 13.96 28.12
N ARG A 133 -5.75 15.12 27.79
CA ARG A 133 -6.44 16.40 27.79
C ARG A 133 -7.36 16.52 26.57
#